data_5126165f63d6a7d831a1af16df85d5ab
#
_entry.id   5126165f63d6a7d831a1af16df85d5ab
#
_cell.length_a   1.000
_cell.length_b   1.000
_cell.length_c   1.000
_cell.angle_alpha   90.00
_cell.angle_beta   90.00
_cell.angle_gamma   90.00
#
_symmetry.space_group_name_H-M   'P 1'
#
loop_
_entity.id
_entity.type
_entity.pdbx_description
1 polymer ?
#
loop_
_entity_poly.entity_id
_entity_poly.type
_entity_poly.pdbx_seq_one_letter_code
_entity_poly.pdbx_strand_id
1 'polypeptide(L)'
;MFDRFTPRARQVIVLAQDDARELTYDYIGTEHLLLGLLREEEGLAARTLRELGVVSADMRARIGSAGGERKETGQIAFTRHARNVLESALRTAVRWNHGMIGTEHLLAGLIADPSSRAVRLLADAGLQPAAIAERLFTTMQFTDPAAEASGYAPAAGETDEE
;
A
#
# COMPACT_ATOMS: atom_id res chain seq x y z
N MET A 1 -12.58 -4.08 -10.99
CA MET A 1 -11.65 -3.02 -10.61
C MET A 1 -10.25 -3.53 -10.29
N PHE A 2 -10.15 -4.68 -9.67
CA PHE A 2 -8.85 -5.17 -9.22
C PHE A 2 -8.24 -6.23 -10.12
N ASP A 3 -8.72 -6.32 -11.35
CA ASP A 3 -8.28 -7.36 -12.29
C ASP A 3 -6.79 -7.25 -12.63
N ARG A 4 -6.27 -6.05 -12.65
CA ARG A 4 -4.88 -5.81 -13.00
C ARG A 4 -3.96 -5.77 -11.78
N PHE A 5 -4.50 -6.00 -10.59
CA PHE A 5 -3.71 -5.99 -9.37
C PHE A 5 -2.95 -7.30 -9.21
N THR A 6 -1.70 -7.21 -8.76
CA THR A 6 -0.95 -8.41 -8.38
C THR A 6 -1.60 -9.04 -7.16
N PRO A 7 -1.31 -10.33 -6.87
CA PRO A 7 -1.82 -10.94 -5.63
C PRO A 7 -1.44 -10.17 -4.38
N ARG A 8 -0.22 -9.63 -4.31
CA ARG A 8 0.18 -8.83 -3.14
C ARG A 8 -0.63 -7.54 -3.04
N ALA A 9 -0.87 -6.88 -4.16
CA ALA A 9 -1.67 -5.66 -4.14
C ALA A 9 -3.10 -5.95 -3.72
N ARG A 10 -3.67 -7.07 -4.17
CA ARG A 10 -5.00 -7.48 -3.72
C ARG A 10 -5.01 -7.73 -2.22
N GLN A 11 -3.95 -8.36 -1.70
CA GLN A 11 -3.86 -8.63 -0.27
C GLN A 11 -3.82 -7.33 0.52
N VAL A 12 -3.17 -6.29 -0.01
CA VAL A 12 -3.18 -4.97 0.64
C VAL A 12 -4.61 -4.49 0.82
N ILE A 13 -5.45 -4.65 -0.20
CA ILE A 13 -6.84 -4.20 -0.13
C ILE A 13 -7.61 -5.00 0.94
N VAL A 14 -7.40 -6.32 0.98
CA VAL A 14 -8.03 -7.17 1.98
C VAL A 14 -7.62 -6.74 3.38
N LEU A 15 -6.32 -6.54 3.58
CA LEU A 15 -5.80 -6.14 4.89
C LEU A 15 -6.30 -4.74 5.29
N ALA A 16 -6.40 -3.83 4.33
CA ALA A 16 -6.92 -2.49 4.60
C ALA A 16 -8.37 -2.57 5.10
N GLN A 17 -9.17 -3.40 4.45
CA GLN A 17 -10.56 -3.57 4.87
C GLN A 17 -10.64 -4.19 6.27
N ASP A 18 -9.83 -5.22 6.51
CA ASP A 18 -9.79 -5.87 7.82
C ASP A 18 -9.40 -4.88 8.91
N ASP A 19 -8.40 -4.05 8.66
CA ASP A 19 -7.95 -3.07 9.64
C ASP A 19 -9.00 -2.00 9.88
N ALA A 20 -9.68 -1.56 8.83
CA ALA A 20 -10.75 -0.58 9.00
C ALA A 20 -11.85 -1.13 9.91
N ARG A 21 -12.23 -2.39 9.68
CA ARG A 21 -13.25 -3.04 10.54
C ARG A 21 -12.75 -3.22 11.97
N GLU A 22 -11.53 -3.71 12.12
CA GLU A 22 -10.94 -3.93 13.44
C GLU A 22 -10.91 -2.63 14.25
N LEU A 23 -10.61 -1.53 13.58
CA LEU A 23 -10.51 -0.23 14.21
C LEU A 23 -11.86 0.50 14.25
N THR A 24 -12.93 -0.20 13.88
CA THR A 24 -14.32 0.26 13.95
C THR A 24 -14.63 1.48 13.06
N TYR A 25 -13.90 1.59 11.94
CA TYR A 25 -14.22 2.59 10.92
C TYR A 25 -15.32 2.04 10.00
N ASP A 26 -16.16 2.95 9.50
CA ASP A 26 -17.17 2.56 8.52
C ASP A 26 -16.75 2.92 7.10
N TYR A 27 -15.45 3.20 6.90
CA TYR A 27 -14.89 3.48 5.59
C TYR A 27 -13.46 2.96 5.53
N ILE A 28 -12.97 2.78 4.30
CA ILE A 28 -11.56 2.44 4.05
C ILE A 28 -10.88 3.69 3.54
N GLY A 29 -10.04 4.30 4.36
CA GLY A 29 -9.34 5.51 4.00
C GLY A 29 -7.90 5.24 3.60
N THR A 30 -7.18 6.31 3.27
CA THR A 30 -5.77 6.18 2.90
C THR A 30 -4.95 5.64 4.06
N GLU A 31 -5.34 5.92 5.30
CA GLU A 31 -4.64 5.40 6.48
C GLU A 31 -4.74 3.88 6.54
N HIS A 32 -5.87 3.32 6.13
CA HIS A 32 -6.03 1.87 6.11
C HIS A 32 -5.26 1.24 4.97
N LEU A 33 -5.17 1.93 3.82
CA LEU A 33 -4.33 1.47 2.73
C LEU A 33 -2.86 1.46 3.15
N LEU A 34 -2.44 2.47 3.92
CA LEU A 34 -1.08 2.50 4.45
C LEU A 34 -0.81 1.29 5.35
N LEU A 35 -1.75 0.98 6.26
CA LEU A 35 -1.60 -0.20 7.10
C LEU A 35 -1.52 -1.48 6.28
N GLY A 36 -2.37 -1.60 5.25
CA GLY A 36 -2.35 -2.76 4.38
C GLY A 36 -1.01 -2.93 3.69
N LEU A 37 -0.45 -1.82 3.20
CA LEU A 37 0.86 -1.84 2.56
C LEU A 37 1.95 -2.32 3.52
N LEU A 38 1.88 -1.89 4.77
CA LEU A 38 2.87 -2.29 5.77
C LEU A 38 2.70 -3.74 6.18
N ARG A 39 1.47 -4.22 6.26
CA ARG A 39 1.19 -5.56 6.76
C ARG A 39 1.41 -6.64 5.73
N GLU A 40 1.39 -6.28 4.47
CA GLU A 40 1.70 -7.22 3.39
C GLU A 40 3.23 -7.35 3.25
N GLU A 41 3.94 -7.67 4.12
CA GLU A 41 5.36 -7.54 4.46
C GLU A 41 6.37 -7.78 3.34
N GLU A 42 6.00 -8.45 2.27
CA GLU A 42 6.98 -8.86 1.27
C GLU A 42 6.99 -8.01 0.01
N GLY A 43 6.02 -7.13 -0.14
CA GLY A 43 5.97 -6.26 -1.32
C GLY A 43 7.01 -5.15 -1.27
N LEU A 44 7.21 -4.53 -2.41
CA LEU A 44 8.15 -3.41 -2.52
C LEU A 44 7.78 -2.26 -1.60
N ALA A 45 6.48 -1.99 -1.45
CA ALA A 45 6.03 -0.90 -0.58
C ALA A 45 6.42 -1.16 0.87
N ALA A 46 6.16 -2.38 1.36
CA ALA A 46 6.49 -2.71 2.74
C ALA A 46 7.99 -2.63 2.99
N ARG A 47 8.78 -3.14 2.05
CA ARG A 47 10.24 -3.07 2.19
C ARG A 47 10.72 -1.63 2.23
N THR A 48 10.21 -0.81 1.32
CA THR A 48 10.59 0.60 1.26
C THR A 48 10.29 1.30 2.58
N LEU A 49 9.08 1.11 3.08
CA LEU A 49 8.66 1.78 4.31
C LEU A 49 9.43 1.27 5.52
N ARG A 50 9.70 -0.04 5.59
CA ARG A 50 10.49 -0.59 6.68
C ARG A 50 11.92 -0.03 6.68
N GLU A 51 12.52 0.06 5.51
CA GLU A 51 13.88 0.61 5.41
C GLU A 51 13.93 2.05 5.85
N LEU A 52 12.81 2.75 5.76
CA LEU A 52 12.72 4.14 6.23
C LEU A 52 12.29 4.23 7.68
N GLY A 53 12.13 3.09 8.35
CA GLY A 53 11.85 3.08 9.79
C GLY A 53 10.37 3.11 10.14
N VAL A 54 9.48 2.91 9.20
CA VAL A 54 8.04 2.89 9.49
C VAL A 54 7.67 1.54 10.09
N VAL A 55 7.00 1.58 11.24
CA VAL A 55 6.58 0.38 11.97
C VAL A 55 5.07 0.29 11.93
N SER A 56 4.55 -0.86 11.50
CA SER A 56 3.12 -1.07 11.35
C SER A 56 2.35 -0.82 12.64
N ALA A 57 2.86 -1.36 13.76
CA ALA A 57 2.19 -1.19 15.06
C ALA A 57 2.12 0.27 15.49
N ASP A 58 3.17 1.04 15.18
CA ASP A 58 3.19 2.46 15.50
C ASP A 58 2.15 3.22 14.68
N MET A 59 2.05 2.91 13.40
CA MET A 59 1.05 3.56 12.55
C MET A 59 -0.35 3.21 13.01
N ARG A 60 -0.58 1.94 13.35
CA ARG A 60 -1.87 1.52 13.84
C ARG A 60 -2.27 2.28 15.10
N ALA A 61 -1.32 2.45 16.01
CA ALA A 61 -1.58 3.21 17.23
C ALA A 61 -1.90 4.67 16.94
N ARG A 62 -1.21 5.27 15.97
CA ARG A 62 -1.45 6.66 15.60
C ARG A 62 -2.82 6.85 14.93
N ILE A 63 -3.26 5.85 14.17
CA ILE A 63 -4.57 5.91 13.53
C ILE A 63 -5.68 5.78 14.58
N GLY A 64 -5.54 4.81 15.47
CA GLY A 64 -6.50 4.61 16.55
C GLY A 64 -7.85 4.12 16.08
N SER A 65 -8.70 3.83 17.04
CA SER A 65 -10.05 3.36 16.78
C SER A 65 -10.98 4.53 16.48
N ALA A 66 -11.98 4.29 15.64
CA ALA A 66 -13.02 5.30 15.39
C ALA A 66 -14.04 5.37 16.51
N GLY A 67 -14.03 4.38 17.42
CA GLY A 67 -14.93 4.42 18.59
C GLY A 67 -16.29 3.81 18.39
N GLY A 68 -16.57 3.30 17.18
CA GLY A 68 -17.85 2.65 16.94
C GLY A 68 -17.80 1.16 17.23
N GLU A 69 -18.82 0.46 16.78
CA GLU A 69 -18.86 -0.99 16.90
C GLU A 69 -18.23 -1.64 15.70
N ARG A 70 -17.55 -2.77 15.94
CA ARG A 70 -16.97 -3.53 14.86
C ARG A 70 -18.06 -4.17 14.01
N LYS A 71 -17.97 -4.01 12.70
CA LYS A 71 -18.89 -4.64 11.77
C LYS A 71 -18.28 -5.92 11.24
N GLU A 72 -19.01 -7.02 11.44
CA GLU A 72 -18.51 -8.32 11.01
C GLU A 72 -18.77 -8.60 9.55
N THR A 73 -19.82 -8.02 8.99
CA THR A 73 -20.24 -8.29 7.61
C THR A 73 -20.59 -7.00 6.92
N GLY A 74 -20.82 -7.13 5.62
CA GLY A 74 -21.18 -6.00 4.79
C GLY A 74 -19.96 -5.34 4.20
N GLN A 75 -20.20 -4.56 3.18
CA GLN A 75 -19.12 -3.87 2.50
C GLN A 75 -18.86 -2.52 3.13
N ILE A 76 -17.59 -2.15 3.18
CA ILE A 76 -17.17 -0.85 3.62
C ILE A 76 -16.66 -0.11 2.39
N ALA A 77 -17.12 1.13 2.19
CA ALA A 77 -16.76 1.90 1.01
C ALA A 77 -15.40 2.57 1.19
N PHE A 78 -14.69 2.72 0.09
CA PHE A 78 -13.47 3.53 0.07
C PHE A 78 -13.83 5.00 0.13
N THR A 79 -13.03 5.77 0.84
CA THR A 79 -13.16 7.23 0.78
C THR A 79 -12.76 7.71 -0.61
N ARG A 80 -13.09 8.99 -0.89
CA ARG A 80 -12.68 9.59 -2.14
C ARG A 80 -11.17 9.61 -2.29
N HIS A 81 -10.45 9.98 -1.24
CA HIS A 81 -8.99 9.98 -1.29
C HIS A 81 -8.45 8.58 -1.54
N ALA A 82 -9.03 7.57 -0.91
CA ALA A 82 -8.60 6.19 -1.13
C ALA A 82 -8.86 5.75 -2.56
N ARG A 83 -10.04 6.09 -3.12
CA ARG A 83 -10.31 5.79 -4.53
C ARG A 83 -9.30 6.47 -5.44
N ASN A 84 -8.93 7.71 -5.12
CA ASN A 84 -7.94 8.43 -5.92
C ASN A 84 -6.59 7.73 -5.89
N VAL A 85 -6.22 7.12 -4.75
CA VAL A 85 -4.99 6.33 -4.67
C VAL A 85 -5.04 5.17 -5.65
N LEU A 86 -6.17 4.45 -5.69
CA LEU A 86 -6.31 3.30 -6.59
C LEU A 86 -6.21 3.73 -8.05
N GLU A 87 -6.85 4.84 -8.40
CA GLU A 87 -6.78 5.37 -9.76
C GLU A 87 -5.37 5.85 -10.11
N SER A 88 -4.72 6.49 -9.16
CA SER A 88 -3.36 6.97 -9.35
C SER A 88 -2.39 5.80 -9.52
N ALA A 89 -2.62 4.71 -8.79
CA ALA A 89 -1.80 3.51 -8.93
C ALA A 89 -1.89 2.94 -10.34
N LEU A 90 -3.10 2.91 -10.90
CA LEU A 90 -3.28 2.45 -12.27
C LEU A 90 -2.52 3.36 -13.25
N ARG A 91 -2.68 4.67 -13.11
CA ARG A 91 -1.99 5.61 -13.99
C ARG A 91 -0.49 5.49 -13.87
N THR A 92 0.01 5.25 -12.67
CA THR A 92 1.44 5.09 -12.43
C THR A 92 1.96 3.83 -13.11
N ALA A 93 1.24 2.73 -13.00
CA ALA A 93 1.63 1.49 -13.67
C ALA A 93 1.69 1.67 -15.18
N VAL A 94 0.71 2.37 -15.75
CA VAL A 94 0.71 2.66 -17.18
C VAL A 94 1.91 3.53 -17.56
N ARG A 95 2.16 4.58 -16.78
CA ARG A 95 3.26 5.50 -17.05
C ARG A 95 4.61 4.80 -17.00
N TRP A 96 4.76 3.85 -16.08
CA TRP A 96 6.01 3.11 -15.93
C TRP A 96 6.08 1.91 -16.87
N ASN A 97 5.06 1.72 -17.69
CA ASN A 97 4.98 0.62 -18.64
C ASN A 97 5.00 -0.74 -17.96
N HIS A 98 4.30 -0.83 -16.83
CA HIS A 98 4.12 -2.08 -16.11
C HIS A 98 2.74 -2.65 -16.43
N GLY A 99 2.69 -3.97 -16.63
CA GLY A 99 1.43 -4.62 -17.00
C GLY A 99 0.48 -4.84 -15.86
N MET A 100 1.00 -4.89 -14.64
CA MET A 100 0.20 -5.15 -13.45
C MET A 100 0.40 -4.04 -12.44
N ILE A 101 -0.58 -3.90 -11.56
CA ILE A 101 -0.53 -2.90 -10.50
C ILE A 101 -0.07 -3.59 -9.22
N GLY A 102 1.13 -3.27 -8.77
CA GLY A 102 1.71 -3.86 -7.58
C GLY A 102 1.66 -2.92 -6.39
N THR A 103 2.24 -3.36 -5.29
CA THR A 103 2.27 -2.54 -4.07
C THR A 103 3.07 -1.26 -4.29
N GLU A 104 4.08 -1.29 -5.16
CA GLU A 104 4.87 -0.10 -5.47
C GLU A 104 4.02 0.99 -6.11
N HIS A 105 3.06 0.61 -6.95
CA HIS A 105 2.18 1.58 -7.58
C HIS A 105 1.18 2.14 -6.58
N LEU A 106 0.71 1.29 -5.65
CA LEU A 106 -0.17 1.76 -4.59
C LEU A 106 0.55 2.76 -3.70
N LEU A 107 1.80 2.48 -3.35
CA LEU A 107 2.56 3.42 -2.52
C LEU A 107 2.80 4.72 -3.26
N ALA A 108 3.16 4.66 -4.55
CA ALA A 108 3.35 5.88 -5.33
C ALA A 108 2.08 6.72 -5.37
N GLY A 109 0.93 6.06 -5.56
CA GLY A 109 -0.35 6.76 -5.55
C GLY A 109 -0.68 7.36 -4.20
N LEU A 110 -0.34 6.63 -3.13
CA LEU A 110 -0.62 7.07 -1.77
C LEU A 110 0.13 8.37 -1.44
N ILE A 111 1.40 8.44 -1.78
CA ILE A 111 2.21 9.60 -1.43
C ILE A 111 2.03 10.77 -2.39
N ALA A 112 1.27 10.59 -3.47
CA ALA A 112 1.04 11.66 -4.43
C ALA A 112 0.05 12.71 -3.94
N ASP A 113 -0.73 12.41 -2.90
CA ASP A 113 -1.74 13.33 -2.39
C ASP A 113 -1.30 13.86 -1.03
N PRO A 114 -0.72 15.07 -0.98
CA PRO A 114 -0.21 15.60 0.30
C PRO A 114 -1.30 15.91 1.31
N SER A 115 -2.55 15.96 0.88
CA SER A 115 -3.65 16.27 1.80
C SER A 115 -4.25 15.00 2.43
N SER A 116 -3.80 13.82 2.04
CA SER A 116 -4.36 12.59 2.57
C SER A 116 -3.90 12.36 4.00
N ARG A 117 -4.71 11.61 4.75
CA ARG A 117 -4.36 11.28 6.13
C ARG A 117 -3.09 10.44 6.19
N ALA A 118 -2.92 9.52 5.24
CA ALA A 118 -1.73 8.68 5.20
C ALA A 118 -0.45 9.52 5.12
N VAL A 119 -0.44 10.52 4.23
CA VAL A 119 0.74 11.37 4.07
C VAL A 119 0.99 12.18 5.34
N ARG A 120 -0.08 12.67 5.98
CA ARG A 120 0.08 13.41 7.23
C ARG A 120 0.63 12.53 8.34
N LEU A 121 0.16 11.28 8.43
CA LEU A 121 0.69 10.34 9.42
C LEU A 121 2.17 10.07 9.19
N LEU A 122 2.58 9.89 7.93
CA LEU A 122 3.97 9.68 7.61
C LEU A 122 4.81 10.91 7.92
N ALA A 123 4.29 12.09 7.61
CA ALA A 123 4.98 13.34 7.92
C ALA A 123 5.15 13.52 9.42
N ASP A 124 4.13 13.19 10.20
CA ASP A 124 4.22 13.26 11.66
C ASP A 124 5.26 12.30 12.21
N ALA A 125 5.52 11.21 11.49
CA ALA A 125 6.58 10.26 11.84
C ALA A 125 7.95 10.68 11.28
N GLY A 126 8.03 11.84 10.65
CA GLY A 126 9.29 12.37 10.14
C GLY A 126 9.60 12.05 8.71
N LEU A 127 8.63 11.53 7.94
CA LEU A 127 8.88 11.12 6.58
C LEU A 127 8.08 11.96 5.58
N GLN A 128 8.81 12.60 4.68
CA GLN A 128 8.19 13.38 3.62
C GLN A 128 7.97 12.52 2.37
N PRO A 129 6.96 12.81 1.57
CA PRO A 129 6.70 12.03 0.36
C PRO A 129 7.89 11.93 -0.59
N ALA A 130 8.68 12.99 -0.72
CA ALA A 130 9.84 12.97 -1.62
C ALA A 130 10.87 11.93 -1.18
N ALA A 131 11.10 11.79 0.12
CA ALA A 131 12.04 10.81 0.63
C ALA A 131 11.55 9.39 0.38
N ILE A 132 10.25 9.19 0.53
CA ILE A 132 9.64 7.88 0.27
C ILE A 132 9.75 7.53 -1.21
N ALA A 133 9.44 8.49 -2.08
CA ALA A 133 9.53 8.28 -3.52
C ALA A 133 10.95 7.90 -3.95
N GLU A 134 11.93 8.60 -3.39
CA GLU A 134 13.32 8.34 -3.72
C GLU A 134 13.74 6.94 -3.29
N ARG A 135 13.39 6.54 -2.08
CA ARG A 135 13.73 5.21 -1.59
C ARG A 135 13.00 4.13 -2.37
N LEU A 136 11.75 4.37 -2.72
CA LEU A 136 10.99 3.42 -3.51
C LEU A 136 11.67 3.18 -4.85
N PHE A 137 12.09 4.24 -5.51
CA PHE A 137 12.76 4.15 -6.79
C PHE A 137 14.04 3.33 -6.68
N THR A 138 14.83 3.60 -5.64
CA THR A 138 16.07 2.87 -5.39
C THR A 138 15.78 1.39 -5.15
N THR A 139 14.79 1.10 -4.33
CA THR A 139 14.41 -0.28 -4.02
C THR A 139 13.99 -1.03 -5.29
N MET A 140 13.24 -0.37 -6.15
CA MET A 140 12.78 -0.97 -7.40
C MET A 140 13.91 -1.36 -8.32
N GLN A 141 15.01 -0.62 -8.31
CA GLN A 141 16.14 -0.91 -9.18
C GLN A 141 16.83 -2.22 -8.84
N PHE A 142 16.64 -2.70 -7.63
CA PHE A 142 17.30 -3.93 -7.18
C PHE A 142 16.32 -5.08 -6.96
N THR A 143 15.13 -4.99 -7.57
CA THR A 143 14.11 -6.00 -7.41
C THR A 143 13.71 -6.51 -8.78
N ASP A 144 13.52 -7.83 -8.86
CA ASP A 144 13.06 -8.46 -10.08
C ASP A 144 11.58 -8.10 -10.31
N PRO A 145 11.28 -7.35 -11.38
CA PRO A 145 9.89 -6.98 -11.65
C PRO A 145 8.95 -8.18 -11.83
N ALA A 146 9.47 -9.29 -12.36
CA ALA A 146 8.65 -10.48 -12.55
C ALA A 146 8.25 -11.09 -11.22
N ALA A 147 9.17 -11.10 -10.25
CA ALA A 147 8.87 -11.62 -8.93
C ALA A 147 7.83 -10.75 -8.24
N GLU A 148 7.97 -9.44 -8.37
CA GLU A 148 7.03 -8.53 -7.75
C GLU A 148 5.65 -8.67 -8.39
N ALA A 149 5.59 -8.80 -9.69
CA ALA A 149 4.33 -8.93 -10.40
C ALA A 149 3.61 -10.24 -10.06
N SER A 150 4.37 -11.29 -9.79
CA SER A 150 3.76 -12.58 -9.44
C SER A 150 3.21 -12.60 -8.03
N GLY A 151 3.65 -11.68 -7.18
CA GLY A 151 3.16 -11.59 -5.83
C GLY A 151 3.90 -12.45 -4.83
N TYR A 152 5.01 -13.00 -5.20
CA TYR A 152 5.83 -13.74 -4.25
C TYR A 152 7.30 -13.67 -4.68
N ALA A 153 8.17 -13.85 -3.72
CA ALA A 153 9.59 -13.85 -4.01
C ALA A 153 9.96 -15.21 -4.58
N PRO A 154 10.60 -15.28 -5.73
CA PRO A 154 10.96 -16.56 -6.30
C PRO A 154 12.09 -17.20 -5.52
N ALA A 155 12.11 -18.49 -5.55
CA ALA A 155 13.27 -19.22 -5.06
C ALA A 155 14.44 -18.94 -6.00
N ALA A 156 15.64 -19.13 -5.50
CA ALA A 156 16.81 -18.91 -6.33
C ALA A 156 16.71 -19.77 -7.59
N GLY A 157 16.88 -19.16 -8.73
CA GLY A 157 16.85 -19.88 -9.99
C GLY A 157 15.51 -20.00 -10.67
N GLU A 158 14.48 -19.40 -10.09
CA GLU A 158 13.15 -19.49 -10.68
C GLU A 158 12.76 -18.29 -11.50
N THR A 159 13.66 -17.39 -11.61
CA THR A 159 13.25 -16.13 -12.22
C THR A 159 13.20 -16.15 -13.72
N ASP A 160 13.52 -17.14 -14.30
CA ASP A 160 13.68 -17.14 -15.58
C ASP A 160 12.73 -17.54 -16.37
N GLU A 161 12.27 -17.50 -16.64
CA GLU A 161 11.55 -17.78 -17.38
C GLU A 161 10.99 -17.20 -17.98
N GLU A 162 10.88 -16.76 -18.25
CA GLU A 162 10.33 -16.27 -18.93
C GLU A 162 10.30 -15.84 -19.49
#